data_90803d20433365b09eecb39350efdff9
#
_entry.id   90803d20433365b09eecb39350efdff9
#
_cell.length_a   1.000
_cell.length_b   1.000
_cell.length_c   1.000
_cell.angle_alpha   90.00
_cell.angle_beta   90.00
_cell.angle_gamma   90.00
#
_symmetry.space_group_name_H-M   'P 1'
#
loop_
_entity.id
_entity.type
_entity.pdbx_description
1 polymer ?
#
loop_
_entity_poly.entity_id
_entity_poly.type
_entity_poly.pdbx_seq_one_letter_code
_entity_poly.pdbx_strand_id
1 'polypeptide(L)'
;MQVKHLLLIAILALTAACSSKEVIDENLSEVELYQQAQADLDNNSYNSATEKLKALESRYPFGRYADQAQLELIYSNYKNSEPEAAKSAAERFIRLHPQHPNVDYAYYMKGLTSFDQDVGLLARFLPLDQTKRDPGAARDSFNEFAQLTSRYPNSRYSPDAKQRMIYLRNLLAAYEIHVADYYLTRQAYVAAANRGRYVVENFQETPSVGDGLAVMVESYQRLHLDELAATSLEVLKANYPNHPQLADGQFTPREAEADNRTWLSKATLGLINGSAPLPPGETRANQDIQKQYQDAKDAIPKELLPENQAELDEQAREADEAKGKKSRSWFSYMTFGVFD
;
A
#
# COMPACT_ATOMS: atom_id res chain seq x y z
N MET A 1 11.62 40.21 26.39
CA MET A 1 12.35 39.92 25.12
C MET A 1 13.31 38.72 25.20
N GLN A 2 13.95 38.48 26.32
CA GLN A 2 14.99 37.41 26.49
C GLN A 2 14.45 35.97 26.39
N VAL A 3 13.24 35.68 26.86
CA VAL A 3 12.68 34.32 26.82
C VAL A 3 12.39 33.85 25.38
N LYS A 4 11.96 34.74 24.50
CA LYS A 4 11.70 34.40 23.08
C LYS A 4 12.98 34.06 22.33
N HIS A 5 14.09 34.74 22.63
CA HIS A 5 15.39 34.44 22.02
C HIS A 5 16.01 33.14 22.56
N LEU A 6 15.80 32.83 23.85
CA LEU A 6 16.22 31.56 24.44
C LEU A 6 15.45 30.36 23.83
N LEU A 7 14.16 30.51 23.57
CA LEU A 7 13.32 29.48 22.94
C LEU A 7 13.74 29.24 21.48
N LEU A 8 14.09 30.32 20.76
CA LEU A 8 14.55 30.24 19.37
C LEU A 8 15.93 29.57 19.26
N ILE A 9 16.84 29.87 20.20
CA ILE A 9 18.16 29.22 20.29
C ILE A 9 18.02 27.74 20.67
N ALA A 10 17.11 27.40 21.58
CA ALA A 10 16.85 26.01 21.94
C ALA A 10 16.28 25.21 20.75
N ILE A 11 15.37 25.77 19.95
CA ILE A 11 14.84 25.14 18.73
C ILE A 11 15.96 25.00 17.69
N LEU A 12 16.82 26.01 17.51
CA LEU A 12 17.95 25.95 16.59
C LEU A 12 19.00 24.92 17.01
N ALA A 13 19.24 24.77 18.32
CA ALA A 13 20.17 23.77 18.86
C ALA A 13 19.64 22.34 18.70
N LEU A 14 18.31 22.13 18.79
CA LEU A 14 17.66 20.84 18.54
C LEU A 14 17.73 20.42 17.05
N THR A 15 17.77 21.35 16.12
CA THR A 15 17.90 21.03 14.67
C THR A 15 19.36 20.73 14.27
N ALA A 16 20.35 21.16 15.01
CA ALA A 16 21.77 20.90 14.72
C ALA A 16 22.25 19.51 15.20
N ALA A 17 21.46 18.80 16.02
CA ALA A 17 21.86 17.51 16.63
C ALA A 17 21.67 16.27 15.73
N CYS A 18 21.15 16.41 14.51
CA CYS A 18 20.75 15.26 13.69
C CYS A 18 21.46 15.20 12.33
N SER A 19 22.79 15.14 12.29
CA SER A 19 23.50 14.75 11.06
C SER A 19 24.95 14.31 11.28
N SER A 20 25.16 13.29 12.07
CA SER A 20 26.40 12.51 11.95
C SER A 20 26.13 11.37 10.97
N LYS A 21 26.59 11.48 9.73
CA LYS A 21 26.72 10.30 8.86
C LYS A 21 27.68 9.36 9.54
N GLU A 22 27.20 8.16 9.88
CA GLU A 22 28.06 7.08 10.37
C GLU A 22 29.05 6.74 9.24
N VAL A 23 30.35 6.88 9.54
CA VAL A 23 31.39 6.51 8.58
C VAL A 23 31.55 5.01 8.66
N ILE A 24 31.09 4.30 7.64
CA ILE A 24 31.24 2.84 7.55
C ILE A 24 32.71 2.51 7.30
N ASP A 25 33.31 1.73 8.18
CA ASP A 25 34.69 1.29 8.04
C ASP A 25 34.88 0.56 6.70
N GLU A 26 35.88 1.01 5.93
CA GLU A 26 36.19 0.44 4.60
C GLU A 26 36.77 -0.97 4.68
N ASN A 27 37.32 -1.38 5.85
CA ASN A 27 37.96 -2.66 6.03
C ASN A 27 37.03 -3.78 6.50
N LEU A 28 35.73 -3.50 6.72
CA LEU A 28 34.77 -4.51 7.12
C LEU A 28 34.64 -5.60 6.04
N SER A 29 34.72 -6.85 6.47
CA SER A 29 34.38 -8.00 5.62
C SER A 29 32.90 -8.01 5.27
N GLU A 30 32.54 -8.78 4.24
CA GLU A 30 31.13 -8.97 3.85
C GLU A 30 30.26 -9.42 5.02
N VAL A 31 30.74 -10.41 5.80
CA VAL A 31 30.01 -10.97 6.95
C VAL A 31 29.79 -9.93 8.05
N GLU A 32 30.85 -9.17 8.41
CA GLU A 32 30.76 -8.15 9.45
C GLU A 32 29.82 -7.01 9.04
N LEU A 33 29.90 -6.58 7.79
CA LEU A 33 29.03 -5.52 7.26
C LEU A 33 27.57 -5.96 7.25
N TYR A 34 27.31 -7.23 6.85
CA TYR A 34 25.97 -7.80 6.87
C TYR A 34 25.43 -7.93 8.31
N GLN A 35 26.23 -8.46 9.24
CA GLN A 35 25.82 -8.58 10.65
C GLN A 35 25.50 -7.21 11.28
N GLN A 36 26.27 -6.17 10.96
CA GLN A 36 25.96 -4.82 11.43
C GLN A 36 24.67 -4.27 10.82
N ALA A 37 24.41 -4.55 9.56
CA ALA A 37 23.14 -4.17 8.91
C ALA A 37 21.94 -4.88 9.56
N GLN A 38 22.08 -6.18 9.89
CA GLN A 38 21.06 -6.94 10.62
C GLN A 38 20.79 -6.35 12.00
N ALA A 39 21.83 -6.07 12.77
CA ALA A 39 21.68 -5.45 14.08
C ALA A 39 20.97 -4.09 14.01
N ASP A 40 21.20 -3.31 12.94
CA ASP A 40 20.48 -2.06 12.73
C ASP A 40 19.01 -2.28 12.38
N LEU A 41 18.70 -3.29 11.57
CA LEU A 41 17.31 -3.66 11.25
C LEU A 41 16.55 -4.09 12.50
N ASP A 42 17.15 -4.93 13.34
CA ASP A 42 16.59 -5.41 14.61
C ASP A 42 16.31 -4.25 15.58
N ASN A 43 17.21 -3.26 15.59
CA ASN A 43 17.07 -2.06 16.40
C ASN A 43 16.15 -0.99 15.78
N ASN A 44 15.50 -1.26 14.63
CA ASN A 44 14.70 -0.32 13.87
C ASN A 44 15.48 0.93 13.40
N SER A 45 16.80 0.83 13.30
CA SER A 45 17.70 1.88 12.79
C SER A 45 17.81 1.83 11.27
N TYR A 46 16.66 1.94 10.60
CA TYR A 46 16.54 1.68 9.16
C TYR A 46 17.44 2.56 8.28
N ASN A 47 17.72 3.81 8.68
CA ASN A 47 18.67 4.67 7.96
C ASN A 47 20.10 4.09 7.95
N SER A 48 20.60 3.66 9.12
CA SER A 48 21.91 3.05 9.27
C SER A 48 21.97 1.71 8.52
N ALA A 49 20.92 0.88 8.66
CA ALA A 49 20.79 -0.37 7.91
C ALA A 49 20.86 -0.13 6.40
N THR A 50 20.11 0.86 5.88
CA THR A 50 20.09 1.22 4.45
C THR A 50 21.50 1.57 3.94
N GLU A 51 22.27 2.38 4.69
CA GLU A 51 23.62 2.76 4.29
C GLU A 51 24.57 1.54 4.28
N LYS A 52 24.47 0.66 5.28
CA LYS A 52 25.30 -0.57 5.34
C LYS A 52 24.93 -1.57 4.24
N LEU A 53 23.63 -1.75 3.96
CA LEU A 53 23.17 -2.62 2.87
C LEU A 53 23.61 -2.09 1.49
N LYS A 54 23.56 -0.77 1.26
CA LYS A 54 24.12 -0.15 0.04
C LYS A 54 25.62 -0.32 -0.07
N ALA A 55 26.36 -0.18 1.05
CA ALA A 55 27.80 -0.41 1.08
C ALA A 55 28.13 -1.88 0.77
N LEU A 56 27.35 -2.82 1.31
CA LEU A 56 27.50 -4.24 1.03
C LEU A 56 27.29 -4.54 -0.45
N GLU A 57 26.20 -4.06 -1.04
CA GLU A 57 25.91 -4.22 -2.47
C GLU A 57 27.01 -3.64 -3.35
N SER A 58 27.55 -2.48 -2.98
CA SER A 58 28.63 -1.82 -3.75
C SER A 58 29.97 -2.53 -3.64
N ARG A 59 30.32 -3.02 -2.46
CA ARG A 59 31.64 -3.64 -2.20
C ARG A 59 31.67 -5.11 -2.57
N TYR A 60 30.55 -5.82 -2.38
CA TYR A 60 30.41 -7.26 -2.56
C TYR A 60 29.24 -7.64 -3.47
N PRO A 61 29.18 -7.14 -4.73
CA PRO A 61 28.02 -7.31 -5.61
C PRO A 61 27.72 -8.75 -6.00
N PHE A 62 28.71 -9.65 -5.85
CA PHE A 62 28.58 -11.09 -6.08
C PHE A 62 28.87 -11.90 -4.81
N GLY A 63 28.75 -11.26 -3.67
CA GLY A 63 28.98 -11.87 -2.38
C GLY A 63 27.86 -12.82 -1.99
N ARG A 64 28.11 -13.57 -0.93
CA ARG A 64 27.15 -14.55 -0.39
C ARG A 64 25.83 -13.91 0.07
N TYR A 65 25.89 -12.65 0.54
CA TYR A 65 24.77 -11.93 1.07
C TYR A 65 24.18 -10.90 0.10
N ALA A 66 24.70 -10.85 -1.14
CA ALA A 66 24.31 -9.80 -2.10
C ALA A 66 22.79 -9.79 -2.39
N ASP A 67 22.22 -10.95 -2.71
CA ASP A 67 20.79 -11.07 -3.04
C ASP A 67 19.91 -10.75 -1.82
N GLN A 68 20.29 -11.25 -0.64
CA GLN A 68 19.58 -11.00 0.60
C GLN A 68 19.64 -9.51 1.00
N ALA A 69 20.82 -8.89 0.88
CA ALA A 69 20.98 -7.47 1.16
C ALA A 69 20.11 -6.59 0.24
N GLN A 70 19.90 -6.98 -1.02
CA GLN A 70 18.99 -6.28 -1.92
C GLN A 70 17.53 -6.39 -1.47
N LEU A 71 17.08 -7.56 -1.00
CA LEU A 71 15.73 -7.74 -0.46
C LEU A 71 15.53 -6.91 0.82
N GLU A 72 16.51 -6.92 1.72
CA GLU A 72 16.47 -6.14 2.95
C GLU A 72 16.56 -4.62 2.69
N LEU A 73 17.24 -4.21 1.64
CA LEU A 73 17.26 -2.82 1.20
C LEU A 73 15.88 -2.33 0.76
N ILE A 74 15.08 -3.19 0.12
CA ILE A 74 13.67 -2.87 -0.20
C ILE A 74 12.90 -2.59 1.10
N TYR A 75 13.02 -3.47 2.09
CA TYR A 75 12.36 -3.36 3.38
C TYR A 75 12.82 -2.13 4.16
N SER A 76 14.11 -1.91 4.25
CA SER A 76 14.69 -0.79 4.97
C SER A 76 14.23 0.56 4.42
N ASN A 77 14.24 0.74 3.08
CA ASN A 77 13.72 1.93 2.43
C ASN A 77 12.20 2.11 2.70
N TYR A 78 11.43 1.03 2.65
CA TYR A 78 10.00 1.05 2.98
C TYR A 78 9.76 1.53 4.41
N LYS A 79 10.49 0.99 5.38
CA LYS A 79 10.39 1.36 6.82
C LYS A 79 10.88 2.79 7.08
N ASN A 80 11.84 3.26 6.32
CA ASN A 80 12.31 4.66 6.33
C ASN A 80 11.28 5.65 5.77
N SER A 81 10.16 5.18 5.25
CA SER A 81 9.20 6.02 4.51
C SER A 81 9.82 6.67 3.27
N GLU A 82 10.69 5.94 2.57
CA GLU A 82 11.31 6.28 1.29
C GLU A 82 10.69 5.46 0.15
N PRO A 83 9.42 5.70 -0.22
CA PRO A 83 8.67 4.83 -1.12
C PRO A 83 9.29 4.71 -2.51
N GLU A 84 9.82 5.79 -3.06
CA GLU A 84 10.44 5.77 -4.39
C GLU A 84 11.72 4.93 -4.40
N ALA A 85 12.52 5.00 -3.33
CA ALA A 85 13.72 4.17 -3.19
C ALA A 85 13.35 2.69 -3.01
N ALA A 86 12.32 2.39 -2.21
CA ALA A 86 11.83 1.03 -2.03
C ALA A 86 11.32 0.42 -3.33
N LYS A 87 10.48 1.15 -4.10
CA LYS A 87 9.97 0.71 -5.41
C LYS A 87 11.10 0.48 -6.41
N SER A 88 12.06 1.41 -6.49
CA SER A 88 13.22 1.30 -7.39
C SER A 88 14.10 0.09 -7.04
N ALA A 89 14.33 -0.17 -5.75
CA ALA A 89 15.07 -1.33 -5.29
C ALA A 89 14.35 -2.64 -5.64
N ALA A 90 13.01 -2.70 -5.42
CA ALA A 90 12.20 -3.85 -5.77
C ALA A 90 12.20 -4.12 -7.29
N GLU A 91 12.03 -3.10 -8.11
CA GLU A 91 12.08 -3.22 -9.58
C GLU A 91 13.44 -3.68 -10.08
N ARG A 92 14.52 -3.19 -9.45
CA ARG A 92 15.87 -3.61 -9.77
C ARG A 92 16.07 -5.09 -9.44
N PHE A 93 15.65 -5.54 -8.26
CA PHE A 93 15.71 -6.94 -7.86
C PHE A 93 14.93 -7.85 -8.81
N ILE A 94 13.68 -7.52 -9.11
CA ILE A 94 12.84 -8.27 -10.07
C ILE A 94 13.50 -8.41 -11.43
N ARG A 95 14.16 -7.34 -11.90
CA ARG A 95 14.83 -7.34 -13.21
C ARG A 95 16.12 -8.15 -13.22
N LEU A 96 16.92 -8.08 -12.15
CA LEU A 96 18.23 -8.75 -12.07
C LEU A 96 18.09 -10.21 -11.67
N HIS A 97 17.11 -10.54 -10.82
CA HIS A 97 16.92 -11.86 -10.24
C HIS A 97 15.51 -12.43 -10.50
N PRO A 98 15.04 -12.52 -11.75
CA PRO A 98 13.65 -12.90 -12.08
C PRO A 98 13.28 -14.34 -11.69
N GLN A 99 14.27 -15.20 -11.46
CA GLN A 99 14.09 -16.61 -11.07
C GLN A 99 14.45 -16.86 -9.60
N HIS A 100 14.74 -15.80 -8.84
CA HIS A 100 15.08 -15.95 -7.43
C HIS A 100 13.89 -16.49 -6.63
N PRO A 101 14.07 -17.43 -5.67
CA PRO A 101 12.97 -18.00 -4.87
C PRO A 101 12.10 -16.95 -4.18
N ASN A 102 12.70 -15.82 -3.77
CA ASN A 102 12.02 -14.73 -3.06
C ASN A 102 11.68 -13.53 -3.98
N VAL A 103 11.60 -13.72 -5.29
CA VAL A 103 11.23 -12.61 -6.19
C VAL A 103 9.79 -12.15 -5.97
N ASP A 104 8.91 -13.04 -5.53
CA ASP A 104 7.52 -12.74 -5.14
C ASP A 104 7.45 -11.75 -3.97
N TYR A 105 8.39 -11.80 -3.03
CA TYR A 105 8.55 -10.79 -1.98
C TYR A 105 8.79 -9.39 -2.56
N ALA A 106 9.66 -9.26 -3.55
CA ALA A 106 9.92 -7.96 -4.18
C ALA A 106 8.68 -7.40 -4.89
N TYR A 107 7.88 -8.25 -5.57
CA TYR A 107 6.57 -7.85 -6.12
C TYR A 107 5.60 -7.40 -5.02
N TYR A 108 5.54 -8.14 -3.92
CA TYR A 108 4.69 -7.79 -2.78
C TYR A 108 5.07 -6.45 -2.15
N MET A 109 6.35 -6.24 -1.87
CA MET A 109 6.84 -5.00 -1.27
C MET A 109 6.62 -3.79 -2.18
N LYS A 110 6.70 -3.96 -3.50
CA LYS A 110 6.35 -2.92 -4.46
C LYS A 110 4.90 -2.49 -4.31
N GLY A 111 3.97 -3.45 -4.29
CA GLY A 111 2.55 -3.19 -4.08
C GLY A 111 2.23 -2.58 -2.71
N LEU A 112 2.88 -3.07 -1.66
CA LEU A 112 2.72 -2.55 -0.30
C LEU A 112 3.21 -1.10 -0.17
N THR A 113 4.31 -0.78 -0.82
CA THR A 113 4.86 0.58 -0.82
C THR A 113 3.90 1.58 -1.48
N SER A 114 3.29 1.21 -2.61
CA SER A 114 2.27 2.03 -3.27
C SER A 114 0.99 2.13 -2.44
N PHE A 115 0.61 1.05 -1.74
CA PHE A 115 -0.53 1.02 -0.83
C PHE A 115 -0.39 2.04 0.30
N ASP A 116 0.77 2.09 0.94
CA ASP A 116 1.03 3.01 2.05
C ASP A 116 1.22 4.47 1.61
N GLN A 117 1.66 4.69 0.36
CA GLN A 117 1.73 6.02 -0.25
C GLN A 117 0.35 6.68 -0.35
N ASP A 118 -0.69 5.91 -0.68
CA ASP A 118 -2.06 6.42 -0.81
C ASP A 118 -2.56 7.00 0.51
N VAL A 119 -2.20 6.39 1.62
CA VAL A 119 -2.64 6.83 2.96
C VAL A 119 -2.02 8.17 3.37
N GLY A 120 -0.77 8.43 3.01
CA GLY A 120 -0.02 9.63 3.34
C GLY A 120 0.21 9.84 4.84
N LEU A 121 1.22 10.63 5.19
CA LEU A 121 1.59 10.90 6.59
C LEU A 121 0.47 11.59 7.39
N LEU A 122 -0.31 12.46 6.76
CA LEU A 122 -1.36 13.24 7.42
C LEU A 122 -2.60 12.41 7.75
N ALA A 123 -2.90 11.36 6.99
CA ALA A 123 -4.05 10.50 7.23
C ALA A 123 -3.92 9.67 8.52
N ARG A 124 -2.70 9.52 9.05
CA ARG A 124 -2.48 8.89 10.36
C ARG A 124 -3.00 9.74 11.52
N PHE A 125 -3.09 11.06 11.33
CA PHE A 125 -3.44 12.03 12.38
C PHE A 125 -4.79 12.71 12.14
N LEU A 126 -5.27 12.69 10.91
CA LEU A 126 -6.51 13.36 10.51
C LEU A 126 -7.46 12.34 9.85
N PRO A 127 -8.75 12.35 10.18
CA PRO A 127 -9.77 11.52 9.52
C PRO A 127 -10.04 12.07 8.12
N LEU A 128 -9.12 11.82 7.19
CA LEU A 128 -9.25 12.24 5.80
C LEU A 128 -10.10 11.21 5.04
N ASP A 129 -11.02 11.71 4.21
CA ASP A 129 -11.80 10.88 3.32
C ASP A 129 -10.95 10.44 2.13
N GLN A 130 -10.54 9.19 2.12
CA GLN A 130 -9.68 8.58 1.09
C GLN A 130 -10.38 8.56 -0.29
N THR A 131 -11.72 8.48 -0.30
CA THR A 131 -12.50 8.38 -1.55
C THR A 131 -12.52 9.68 -2.35
N LYS A 132 -12.09 10.80 -1.76
CA LYS A 132 -12.04 12.15 -2.38
C LYS A 132 -10.65 12.58 -2.81
N ARG A 133 -9.64 11.71 -2.67
CA ARG A 133 -8.25 12.00 -3.06
C ARG A 133 -7.92 11.41 -4.42
N ASP A 134 -6.84 11.90 -5.03
CA ASP A 134 -6.31 11.30 -6.26
C ASP A 134 -5.96 9.81 -6.02
N PRO A 135 -6.58 8.88 -6.73
CA PRO A 135 -6.39 7.46 -6.52
C PRO A 135 -5.18 6.89 -7.29
N GLY A 136 -4.21 7.72 -7.69
CA GLY A 136 -3.06 7.29 -8.48
C GLY A 136 -2.29 6.17 -7.79
N ALA A 137 -1.88 6.37 -6.54
CA ALA A 137 -1.14 5.37 -5.77
C ALA A 137 -1.99 4.10 -5.49
N ALA A 138 -3.30 4.24 -5.24
CA ALA A 138 -4.21 3.11 -5.08
C ALA A 138 -4.30 2.26 -6.35
N ARG A 139 -4.34 2.91 -7.52
CA ARG A 139 -4.34 2.22 -8.82
C ARG A 139 -3.04 1.50 -9.09
N ASP A 140 -1.90 2.14 -8.79
CA ASP A 140 -0.58 1.53 -8.92
C ASP A 140 -0.46 0.30 -8.03
N SER A 141 -0.84 0.42 -6.75
CA SER A 141 -0.84 -0.68 -5.80
C SER A 141 -1.69 -1.87 -6.27
N PHE A 142 -2.92 -1.58 -6.75
CA PHE A 142 -3.79 -2.62 -7.31
C PHE A 142 -3.12 -3.38 -8.46
N ASN A 143 -2.50 -2.66 -9.40
CA ASN A 143 -1.84 -3.26 -10.55
C ASN A 143 -0.61 -4.09 -10.15
N GLU A 144 0.14 -3.64 -9.15
CA GLU A 144 1.33 -4.33 -8.63
C GLU A 144 0.94 -5.62 -7.90
N PHE A 145 -0.10 -5.58 -7.05
CA PHE A 145 -0.64 -6.79 -6.42
C PHE A 145 -1.28 -7.75 -7.44
N ALA A 146 -1.91 -7.22 -8.49
CA ALA A 146 -2.43 -8.05 -9.57
C ALA A 146 -1.31 -8.79 -10.33
N GLN A 147 -0.16 -8.15 -10.54
CA GLN A 147 1.02 -8.80 -11.11
C GLN A 147 1.54 -9.92 -10.20
N LEU A 148 1.64 -9.69 -8.89
CA LEU A 148 2.04 -10.69 -7.91
C LEU A 148 1.10 -11.90 -7.96
N THR A 149 -0.20 -11.67 -7.79
CA THR A 149 -1.19 -12.75 -7.69
C THR A 149 -1.37 -13.54 -8.97
N SER A 150 -1.10 -12.92 -10.14
CA SER A 150 -1.13 -13.56 -11.44
C SER A 150 0.13 -14.39 -11.72
N ARG A 151 1.32 -13.88 -11.40
CA ARG A 151 2.58 -14.57 -11.67
C ARG A 151 2.92 -15.62 -10.62
N TYR A 152 2.58 -15.36 -9.37
CA TYR A 152 2.90 -16.18 -8.20
C TYR A 152 1.65 -16.49 -7.38
N PRO A 153 0.65 -17.21 -7.95
CA PRO A 153 -0.64 -17.45 -7.28
C PRO A 153 -0.50 -18.22 -5.96
N ASN A 154 0.56 -19.03 -5.84
CA ASN A 154 0.86 -19.84 -4.66
C ASN A 154 1.86 -19.17 -3.70
N SER A 155 2.24 -17.92 -3.94
CA SER A 155 3.07 -17.14 -3.03
C SER A 155 2.36 -16.97 -1.68
N ARG A 156 3.12 -17.05 -0.59
CA ARG A 156 2.60 -16.77 0.75
C ARG A 156 2.08 -15.34 0.93
N TYR A 157 2.49 -14.43 0.05
CA TYR A 157 2.03 -13.03 0.03
C TYR A 157 0.71 -12.84 -0.75
N SER A 158 0.34 -13.79 -1.60
CA SER A 158 -0.84 -13.66 -2.46
C SER A 158 -2.17 -13.57 -1.72
N PRO A 159 -2.40 -14.25 -0.58
CA PRO A 159 -3.63 -14.07 0.20
C PRO A 159 -3.81 -12.65 0.73
N ASP A 160 -2.77 -12.06 1.32
CA ASP A 160 -2.80 -10.67 1.80
C ASP A 160 -2.97 -9.68 0.63
N ALA A 161 -2.22 -9.86 -0.46
CA ALA A 161 -2.36 -9.04 -1.65
C ALA A 161 -3.80 -9.02 -2.19
N LYS A 162 -4.49 -10.17 -2.23
CA LYS A 162 -5.89 -10.26 -2.64
C LYS A 162 -6.83 -9.48 -1.72
N GLN A 163 -6.62 -9.53 -0.41
CA GLN A 163 -7.39 -8.75 0.56
C GLN A 163 -7.24 -7.25 0.30
N ARG A 164 -6.00 -6.78 0.08
CA ARG A 164 -5.72 -5.37 -0.26
C ARG A 164 -6.34 -4.98 -1.60
N MET A 165 -6.31 -5.86 -2.59
CA MET A 165 -6.94 -5.61 -3.89
C MET A 165 -8.46 -5.42 -3.78
N ILE A 166 -9.15 -6.14 -2.89
CA ILE A 166 -10.58 -5.92 -2.62
C ILE A 166 -10.82 -4.51 -2.08
N TYR A 167 -10.05 -4.12 -1.07
CA TYR A 167 -10.11 -2.77 -0.51
C TYR A 167 -9.84 -1.69 -1.58
N LEU A 168 -8.75 -1.83 -2.34
CA LEU A 168 -8.37 -0.88 -3.38
C LEU A 168 -9.43 -0.75 -4.47
N ARG A 169 -10.05 -1.88 -4.87
CA ARG A 169 -11.14 -1.90 -5.85
C ARG A 169 -12.36 -1.13 -5.35
N ASN A 170 -12.72 -1.31 -4.08
CA ASN A 170 -13.82 -0.57 -3.46
C ASN A 170 -13.51 0.93 -3.38
N LEU A 171 -12.27 1.29 -3.01
CA LEU A 171 -11.81 2.67 -2.96
C LEU A 171 -11.87 3.36 -4.34
N LEU A 172 -11.36 2.68 -5.38
CA LEU A 172 -11.38 3.18 -6.75
C LEU A 172 -12.81 3.38 -7.27
N ALA A 173 -13.72 2.44 -6.97
CA ALA A 173 -15.13 2.57 -7.34
C ALA A 173 -15.80 3.75 -6.63
N ALA A 174 -15.56 3.94 -5.33
CA ALA A 174 -16.11 5.05 -4.56
C ALA A 174 -15.58 6.40 -5.05
N TYR A 175 -14.31 6.48 -5.46
CA TYR A 175 -13.76 7.68 -6.10
C TYR A 175 -14.50 8.04 -7.40
N GLU A 176 -14.80 7.07 -8.25
CA GLU A 176 -15.55 7.31 -9.50
C GLU A 176 -16.96 7.83 -9.21
N ILE A 177 -17.62 7.35 -8.15
CA ILE A 177 -18.92 7.90 -7.69
C ILE A 177 -18.75 9.34 -7.18
N HIS A 178 -17.71 9.64 -6.40
CA HIS A 178 -17.43 11.01 -5.98
C HIS A 178 -17.24 11.95 -7.17
N VAL A 179 -16.55 11.52 -8.22
CA VAL A 179 -16.39 12.29 -9.47
C VAL A 179 -17.72 12.43 -10.20
N ALA A 180 -18.56 11.40 -10.21
CA ALA A 180 -19.90 11.46 -10.79
C ALA A 180 -20.78 12.50 -10.07
N ASP A 181 -20.77 12.53 -8.74
CA ASP A 181 -21.50 13.52 -7.93
C ASP A 181 -21.04 14.95 -8.20
N TYR A 182 -19.72 15.15 -8.38
CA TYR A 182 -19.20 16.44 -8.83
C TYR A 182 -19.79 16.87 -10.18
N TYR A 183 -19.90 15.95 -11.14
CA TYR A 183 -20.50 16.25 -12.44
C TYR A 183 -22.02 16.49 -12.35
N LEU A 184 -22.75 15.74 -11.50
CA LEU A 184 -24.17 16.00 -11.23
C LEU A 184 -24.38 17.41 -10.68
N THR A 185 -23.59 17.82 -9.70
CA THR A 185 -23.65 19.18 -9.12
C THR A 185 -23.39 20.27 -10.17
N ARG A 186 -22.53 19.99 -11.15
CA ARG A 186 -22.22 20.88 -12.28
C ARG A 186 -23.21 20.77 -13.45
N GLN A 187 -24.24 19.96 -13.31
CA GLN A 187 -25.24 19.69 -14.38
C GLN A 187 -24.60 19.08 -15.64
N ALA A 188 -23.43 18.50 -15.53
CA ALA A 188 -22.72 17.80 -16.59
C ALA A 188 -23.20 16.33 -16.68
N TYR A 189 -24.49 16.14 -16.94
CA TYR A 189 -25.19 14.85 -16.81
C TYR A 189 -24.62 13.76 -17.70
N VAL A 190 -24.14 14.08 -18.92
CA VAL A 190 -23.48 13.08 -19.78
C VAL A 190 -22.20 12.54 -19.14
N ALA A 191 -21.40 13.44 -18.53
CA ALA A 191 -20.18 13.03 -17.86
C ALA A 191 -20.49 12.20 -16.60
N ALA A 192 -21.50 12.60 -15.81
CA ALA A 192 -21.95 11.85 -14.66
C ALA A 192 -22.43 10.44 -15.04
N ALA A 193 -23.31 10.32 -16.07
CA ALA A 193 -23.78 9.03 -16.56
C ALA A 193 -22.65 8.11 -17.00
N ASN A 194 -21.62 8.66 -17.69
CA ASN A 194 -20.45 7.88 -18.09
C ASN A 194 -19.63 7.37 -16.91
N ARG A 195 -19.51 8.14 -15.82
CA ARG A 195 -18.85 7.67 -14.58
C ARG A 195 -19.65 6.59 -13.89
N GLY A 196 -20.97 6.76 -13.74
CA GLY A 196 -21.85 5.72 -13.21
C GLY A 196 -21.75 4.42 -14.01
N ARG A 197 -21.83 4.52 -15.35
CA ARG A 197 -21.66 3.36 -16.25
C ARG A 197 -20.30 2.69 -16.07
N TYR A 198 -19.23 3.48 -15.99
CA TYR A 198 -17.89 2.95 -15.79
C TYR A 198 -17.78 2.13 -14.50
N VAL A 199 -18.44 2.56 -13.41
CA VAL A 199 -18.49 1.79 -12.16
C VAL A 199 -19.25 0.48 -12.36
N VAL A 200 -20.42 0.51 -13.00
CA VAL A 200 -21.24 -0.69 -13.25
C VAL A 200 -20.51 -1.72 -14.12
N GLU A 201 -19.76 -1.26 -15.12
CA GLU A 201 -19.07 -2.13 -16.07
C GLU A 201 -17.74 -2.68 -15.51
N ASN A 202 -16.98 -1.88 -14.76
CA ASN A 202 -15.59 -2.21 -14.40
C ASN A 202 -15.39 -2.56 -12.91
N PHE A 203 -16.33 -2.18 -12.04
CA PHE A 203 -16.22 -2.39 -10.58
C PHE A 203 -17.36 -3.26 -10.04
N GLN A 204 -17.75 -4.30 -10.79
CA GLN A 204 -18.71 -5.30 -10.33
C GLN A 204 -18.27 -5.88 -8.99
N GLU A 205 -19.24 -6.29 -8.15
CA GLU A 205 -19.01 -6.80 -6.79
C GLU A 205 -18.54 -5.75 -5.76
N THR A 206 -18.47 -4.46 -6.14
CA THR A 206 -18.21 -3.39 -5.17
C THR A 206 -19.53 -2.80 -4.62
N PRO A 207 -19.54 -2.25 -3.40
CA PRO A 207 -20.70 -1.56 -2.85
C PRO A 207 -21.18 -0.38 -3.71
N SER A 208 -20.30 0.21 -4.51
CA SER A 208 -20.57 1.41 -5.33
C SER A 208 -21.40 1.16 -6.59
N VAL A 209 -21.68 -0.10 -6.95
CA VAL A 209 -22.46 -0.41 -8.19
C VAL A 209 -23.87 0.13 -8.10
N GLY A 210 -24.52 0.02 -6.92
CA GLY A 210 -25.85 0.61 -6.69
C GLY A 210 -25.86 2.13 -6.88
N ASP A 211 -24.85 2.81 -6.34
CA ASP A 211 -24.68 4.27 -6.54
C ASP A 211 -24.42 4.62 -8.01
N GLY A 212 -23.64 3.81 -8.72
CA GLY A 212 -23.39 3.96 -10.16
C GLY A 212 -24.68 3.90 -10.99
N LEU A 213 -25.54 2.92 -10.69
CA LEU A 213 -26.87 2.82 -11.32
C LEU A 213 -27.75 4.01 -10.98
N ALA A 214 -27.75 4.47 -9.73
CA ALA A 214 -28.52 5.63 -9.31
C ALA A 214 -28.08 6.92 -10.00
N VAL A 215 -26.76 7.13 -10.15
CA VAL A 215 -26.19 8.23 -10.94
C VAL A 215 -26.66 8.16 -12.40
N MET A 216 -26.67 6.97 -13.00
CA MET A 216 -27.18 6.78 -14.39
C MET A 216 -28.66 7.15 -14.50
N VAL A 217 -29.51 6.67 -13.57
CA VAL A 217 -30.94 6.99 -13.54
C VAL A 217 -31.14 8.50 -13.49
N GLU A 218 -30.53 9.19 -12.51
CA GLU A 218 -30.68 10.64 -12.35
C GLU A 218 -30.17 11.39 -13.58
N SER A 219 -28.99 11.03 -14.09
CA SER A 219 -28.41 11.68 -15.26
C SER A 219 -29.26 11.53 -16.50
N TYR A 220 -29.81 10.33 -16.77
CA TYR A 220 -30.67 10.10 -17.92
C TYR A 220 -32.03 10.79 -17.82
N GLN A 221 -32.62 10.85 -16.60
CA GLN A 221 -33.84 11.65 -16.39
C GLN A 221 -33.59 13.12 -16.68
N ARG A 222 -32.47 13.70 -16.22
CA ARG A 222 -32.11 15.10 -16.49
C ARG A 222 -31.80 15.39 -17.95
N LEU A 223 -31.41 14.37 -18.71
CA LEU A 223 -31.17 14.45 -20.17
C LEU A 223 -32.42 14.13 -21.02
N HIS A 224 -33.55 13.83 -20.38
CA HIS A 224 -34.80 13.37 -21.07
C HIS A 224 -34.57 12.11 -21.91
N LEU A 225 -33.71 11.21 -21.48
CA LEU A 225 -33.42 9.90 -22.06
C LEU A 225 -34.22 8.82 -21.31
N ASP A 226 -35.54 8.87 -21.44
CA ASP A 226 -36.50 8.15 -20.59
C ASP A 226 -36.33 6.63 -20.66
N GLU A 227 -36.02 6.08 -21.82
CA GLU A 227 -35.76 4.65 -22.04
C GLU A 227 -34.55 4.15 -21.26
N LEU A 228 -33.43 4.91 -21.30
CA LEU A 228 -32.21 4.59 -20.57
C LEU A 228 -32.40 4.76 -19.07
N ALA A 229 -33.14 5.78 -18.66
CA ALA A 229 -33.49 6.02 -17.27
C ALA A 229 -34.31 4.86 -16.69
N ALA A 230 -35.35 4.42 -17.43
CA ALA A 230 -36.24 3.33 -17.03
C ALA A 230 -35.47 2.00 -16.92
N THR A 231 -34.65 1.67 -17.91
CA THR A 231 -33.81 0.46 -17.89
C THR A 231 -32.83 0.46 -16.70
N SER A 232 -32.14 1.57 -16.46
CA SER A 232 -31.20 1.69 -15.32
C SER A 232 -31.93 1.57 -13.98
N LEU A 233 -33.15 2.14 -13.88
CA LEU A 233 -33.98 2.06 -12.67
C LEU A 233 -34.48 0.64 -12.42
N GLU A 234 -34.86 -0.09 -13.45
CA GLU A 234 -35.27 -1.50 -13.35
C GLU A 234 -34.12 -2.34 -12.78
N VAL A 235 -32.91 -2.18 -13.32
CA VAL A 235 -31.71 -2.88 -12.84
C VAL A 235 -31.39 -2.49 -11.39
N LEU A 236 -31.50 -1.20 -11.05
CA LEU A 236 -31.28 -0.73 -9.66
C LEU A 236 -32.29 -1.37 -8.70
N LYS A 237 -33.58 -1.37 -9.04
CA LYS A 237 -34.64 -1.97 -8.21
C LYS A 237 -34.45 -3.47 -8.03
N ALA A 238 -34.08 -4.18 -9.09
CA ALA A 238 -33.91 -5.62 -9.07
C ALA A 238 -32.71 -6.06 -8.20
N ASN A 239 -31.59 -5.36 -8.27
CA ASN A 239 -30.36 -5.78 -7.61
C ASN A 239 -30.09 -5.05 -6.27
N TYR A 240 -30.61 -3.83 -6.11
CA TYR A 240 -30.38 -2.98 -4.93
C TYR A 240 -31.69 -2.40 -4.39
N PRO A 241 -32.69 -3.25 -4.02
CA PRO A 241 -34.01 -2.75 -3.60
C PRO A 241 -33.99 -1.85 -2.38
N ASN A 242 -32.96 -1.96 -1.54
CA ASN A 242 -32.77 -1.16 -0.33
C ASN A 242 -31.85 0.05 -0.55
N HIS A 243 -31.61 0.44 -1.83
CA HIS A 243 -30.78 1.62 -2.11
C HIS A 243 -31.44 2.90 -1.54
N PRO A 244 -30.68 3.81 -0.90
CA PRO A 244 -31.24 5.01 -0.25
C PRO A 244 -32.11 5.88 -1.16
N GLN A 245 -31.81 5.94 -2.45
CA GLN A 245 -32.59 6.70 -3.43
C GLN A 245 -33.84 5.96 -3.96
N LEU A 246 -34.14 4.77 -3.42
CA LEU A 246 -35.37 4.02 -3.72
C LEU A 246 -36.38 4.01 -2.56
N ALA A 247 -36.50 5.13 -1.85
CA ALA A 247 -37.47 5.25 -0.77
C ALA A 247 -38.89 4.98 -1.31
N ASP A 248 -39.63 4.09 -0.63
CA ASP A 248 -41.00 3.70 -0.98
C ASP A 248 -41.17 3.18 -2.43
N GLY A 249 -40.11 2.60 -3.01
CA GLY A 249 -40.09 2.06 -4.37
C GLY A 249 -40.08 3.14 -5.47
N GLN A 250 -39.99 4.40 -5.10
CA GLN A 250 -39.82 5.53 -6.02
C GLN A 250 -38.38 6.03 -5.99
N PHE A 251 -37.84 6.36 -7.17
CA PHE A 251 -36.51 6.94 -7.25
C PHE A 251 -36.55 8.43 -6.90
N THR A 252 -35.76 8.80 -5.90
CA THR A 252 -35.59 10.20 -5.50
C THR A 252 -34.16 10.63 -5.87
N PRO A 253 -33.99 11.61 -6.77
CA PRO A 253 -32.69 12.17 -7.09
C PRO A 253 -31.99 12.69 -5.80
N ARG A 254 -30.66 12.65 -5.78
CA ARG A 254 -29.92 13.28 -4.67
C ARG A 254 -30.27 14.78 -4.65
N GLU A 255 -30.66 15.27 -3.48
CA GLU A 255 -30.74 16.70 -3.31
C GLU A 255 -29.34 17.27 -3.52
N ALA A 256 -29.22 18.27 -4.39
CA ALA A 256 -27.96 19.01 -4.50
C ALA A 256 -27.63 19.54 -3.09
N GLU A 257 -26.58 18.98 -2.48
CA GLU A 257 -26.16 19.41 -1.15
C GLU A 257 -26.02 20.94 -1.18
N ALA A 258 -26.94 21.64 -0.54
CA ALA A 258 -26.70 23.03 -0.18
C ALA A 258 -25.35 23.03 0.55
N ASP A 259 -24.41 23.89 0.15
CA ASP A 259 -23.04 23.96 0.66
C ASP A 259 -23.00 24.16 2.20
N ASN A 260 -23.44 23.14 2.93
CA ASN A 260 -23.48 23.06 4.39
C ASN A 260 -22.09 22.75 4.97
N ARG A 261 -21.03 22.84 4.12
CA ARG A 261 -19.67 22.66 4.58
C ARG A 261 -19.37 23.64 5.72
N THR A 262 -18.86 23.11 6.82
CA THR A 262 -18.41 23.95 7.93
C THR A 262 -17.34 24.93 7.44
N TRP A 263 -17.19 26.07 8.10
CA TRP A 263 -16.17 27.05 7.75
C TRP A 263 -14.74 26.42 7.73
N LEU A 264 -14.51 25.41 8.56
CA LEU A 264 -13.25 24.68 8.63
C LEU A 264 -13.04 23.82 7.37
N SER A 265 -14.08 23.14 6.90
CA SER A 265 -14.04 22.39 5.63
C SER A 265 -13.84 23.32 4.43
N LYS A 266 -14.43 24.53 4.46
CA LYS A 266 -14.22 25.56 3.43
C LYS A 266 -12.77 26.11 3.47
N ALA A 267 -12.24 26.35 4.67
CA ALA A 267 -10.87 26.87 4.86
C ALA A 267 -9.79 25.85 4.46
N THR A 268 -10.07 24.57 4.62
CA THR A 268 -9.15 23.47 4.29
C THR A 268 -9.42 22.84 2.93
N LEU A 269 -10.24 23.48 2.07
CA LEU A 269 -10.64 22.96 0.75
C LEU A 269 -11.24 21.54 0.80
N GLY A 270 -11.91 21.19 1.91
CA GLY A 270 -12.50 19.88 2.11
C GLY A 270 -11.52 18.79 2.57
N LEU A 271 -10.28 19.13 2.86
CA LEU A 271 -9.28 18.17 3.37
C LEU A 271 -9.59 17.71 4.81
N ILE A 272 -10.27 18.53 5.59
CA ILE A 272 -10.75 18.17 6.93
C ILE A 272 -12.29 18.13 6.86
N ASN A 273 -12.83 16.94 6.95
CA ASN A 273 -14.27 16.75 7.02
C ASN A 273 -14.72 17.09 8.45
N GLY A 274 -14.95 18.36 8.70
CA GLY A 274 -15.64 18.78 9.94
C GLY A 274 -17.07 18.30 9.83
N SER A 275 -17.38 17.26 10.56
CA SER A 275 -18.63 16.53 10.71
C SER A 275 -19.91 17.37 10.52
N ALA A 276 -20.33 17.53 9.24
CA ALA A 276 -21.77 17.50 8.97
C ALA A 276 -22.15 16.00 8.95
N PRO A 277 -23.29 15.60 9.54
CA PRO A 277 -23.74 14.23 9.38
C PRO A 277 -23.92 13.95 7.89
N LEU A 278 -23.12 13.04 7.36
CA LEU A 278 -23.25 12.55 5.99
C LEU A 278 -24.63 11.91 5.81
N PRO A 279 -25.24 12.00 4.63
CA PRO A 279 -26.49 11.31 4.35
C PRO A 279 -26.37 9.82 4.75
N PRO A 280 -27.44 9.19 5.25
CA PRO A 280 -27.39 7.86 5.88
C PRO A 280 -26.80 6.72 5.02
N GLY A 281 -26.66 6.92 3.71
CA GLY A 281 -26.07 5.94 2.79
C GLY A 281 -24.55 6.06 2.59
N GLU A 282 -24.02 7.26 2.61
CA GLU A 282 -22.56 7.51 2.43
C GLU A 282 -21.72 7.06 3.64
N THR A 283 -22.28 7.17 4.84
CA THR A 283 -21.57 6.87 6.09
C THR A 283 -21.19 5.38 6.21
N ARG A 284 -22.00 4.47 5.70
CA ARG A 284 -21.72 3.03 5.81
C ARG A 284 -20.64 2.58 4.84
N ALA A 285 -20.69 3.00 3.58
CA ALA A 285 -19.68 2.62 2.60
C ALA A 285 -18.29 3.15 2.98
N ASN A 286 -18.20 4.41 3.44
CA ASN A 286 -16.92 5.00 3.88
C ASN A 286 -16.40 4.37 5.19
N GLN A 287 -17.28 4.02 6.13
CA GLN A 287 -16.89 3.32 7.35
C GLN A 287 -16.42 1.90 7.04
N ASP A 288 -17.10 1.19 6.14
CA ASP A 288 -16.71 -0.15 5.72
C ASP A 288 -15.38 -0.13 4.95
N ILE A 289 -15.13 0.85 4.09
CA ILE A 289 -13.86 1.04 3.41
C ILE A 289 -12.74 1.37 4.41
N GLN A 290 -12.97 2.26 5.37
CA GLN A 290 -11.98 2.58 6.40
C GLN A 290 -11.68 1.37 7.31
N LYS A 291 -12.69 0.60 7.68
CA LYS A 291 -12.51 -0.64 8.44
C LYS A 291 -11.71 -1.66 7.64
N GLN A 292 -12.06 -1.89 6.37
CA GLN A 292 -11.31 -2.77 5.47
C GLN A 292 -9.84 -2.34 5.33
N TYR A 293 -9.57 -1.03 5.32
CA TYR A 293 -8.21 -0.50 5.33
C TYR A 293 -7.46 -0.86 6.61
N GLN A 294 -8.07 -0.65 7.80
CA GLN A 294 -7.43 -1.01 9.06
C GLN A 294 -7.21 -2.52 9.15
N ASP A 295 -8.21 -3.31 8.80
CA ASP A 295 -8.10 -4.78 8.75
C ASP A 295 -6.97 -5.22 7.81
N ALA A 296 -6.82 -4.59 6.64
CA ALA A 296 -5.74 -4.87 5.69
C ALA A 296 -4.36 -4.42 6.20
N LYS A 297 -4.29 -3.31 6.94
CA LYS A 297 -3.05 -2.80 7.52
C LYS A 297 -2.56 -3.65 8.69
N ASP A 298 -3.50 -4.12 9.52
CA ASP A 298 -3.19 -4.93 10.69
C ASP A 298 -2.88 -6.39 10.32
N ALA A 299 -3.27 -6.81 9.11
CA ALA A 299 -3.09 -8.16 8.60
C ALA A 299 -1.68 -8.46 8.07
N ILE A 300 -0.69 -7.53 8.15
CA ILE A 300 0.69 -7.87 7.80
C ILE A 300 1.20 -8.86 8.86
N PRO A 301 1.27 -10.15 8.56
CA PRO A 301 1.83 -11.11 9.51
C PRO A 301 3.31 -10.75 9.71
N LYS A 302 3.75 -10.68 10.97
CA LYS A 302 5.17 -10.46 11.28
C LYS A 302 6.08 -11.50 10.62
N GLU A 303 5.56 -12.68 10.37
CA GLU A 303 6.20 -13.80 9.67
C GLU A 303 6.48 -13.57 8.17
N LEU A 304 5.93 -12.50 7.58
CA LEU A 304 6.17 -12.14 6.18
C LEU A 304 7.28 -11.10 6.00
N LEU A 305 7.91 -10.67 7.09
CA LEU A 305 9.00 -9.70 7.03
C LEU A 305 10.32 -10.36 6.65
N PRO A 306 11.27 -9.65 6.03
CA PRO A 306 12.60 -10.16 5.66
C PRO A 306 13.42 -10.71 6.82
N GLU A 307 13.14 -10.25 8.04
CA GLU A 307 13.80 -10.69 9.29
C GLU A 307 13.68 -12.21 9.46
N ASN A 308 12.48 -12.78 9.20
CA ASN A 308 12.28 -14.23 9.33
C ASN A 308 12.91 -15.01 8.17
N GLN A 309 13.12 -14.37 7.01
CA GLN A 309 13.85 -15.00 5.91
C GLN A 309 15.35 -15.10 6.20
N ALA A 310 15.93 -14.09 6.85
CA ALA A 310 17.32 -14.13 7.25
C ALA A 310 17.60 -15.28 8.26
N GLU A 311 16.69 -15.49 9.23
CA GLU A 311 16.79 -16.61 10.17
C GLU A 311 16.67 -17.98 9.46
N LEU A 312 15.75 -18.11 8.50
CA LEU A 312 15.58 -19.34 7.72
C LEU A 312 16.81 -19.62 6.84
N ASP A 313 17.40 -18.60 6.25
CA ASP A 313 18.63 -18.72 5.46
C ASP A 313 19.85 -19.02 6.35
N GLU A 314 19.88 -18.51 7.58
CA GLU A 314 20.93 -18.82 8.55
C GLU A 314 20.81 -20.26 9.05
N GLN A 315 19.61 -20.72 9.37
CA GLN A 315 19.34 -22.12 9.72
C GLN A 315 19.66 -23.08 8.57
N ALA A 316 19.35 -22.71 7.33
CA ALA A 316 19.71 -23.50 6.15
C ALA A 316 21.22 -23.56 5.95
N ARG A 317 21.95 -22.46 6.21
CA ARG A 317 23.43 -22.43 6.17
C ARG A 317 24.07 -23.25 7.26
N GLU A 318 23.59 -23.14 8.50
CA GLU A 318 24.05 -23.96 9.59
C GLU A 318 23.83 -25.45 9.32
N ALA A 319 22.69 -25.80 8.74
CA ALA A 319 22.40 -27.17 8.33
C ALA A 319 23.35 -27.68 7.22
N ASP A 320 23.71 -26.84 6.25
CA ASP A 320 24.64 -27.20 5.18
C ASP A 320 26.09 -27.23 5.67
N GLU A 321 26.51 -26.35 6.57
CA GLU A 321 27.81 -26.42 7.25
C GLU A 321 27.91 -27.65 8.13
N ALA A 322 26.86 -28.03 8.84
CA ALA A 322 26.81 -29.24 9.62
C ALA A 322 26.92 -30.50 8.74
N LYS A 323 26.28 -30.49 7.54
CA LYS A 323 26.45 -31.56 6.53
C LYS A 323 27.87 -31.58 5.97
N GLY A 324 28.44 -30.40 5.66
CA GLY A 324 29.83 -30.27 5.19
C GLY A 324 30.87 -30.73 6.22
N LYS A 325 30.66 -30.46 7.51
CA LYS A 325 31.48 -30.96 8.60
C LYS A 325 31.37 -32.47 8.77
N LYS A 326 30.17 -33.06 8.64
CA LYS A 326 29.98 -34.53 8.62
C LYS A 326 30.66 -35.18 7.43
N SER A 327 30.58 -34.59 6.24
CA SER A 327 31.28 -35.08 5.06
C SER A 327 32.80 -35.03 5.18
N ARG A 328 33.34 -33.95 5.72
CA ARG A 328 34.80 -33.86 6.03
C ARG A 328 35.26 -34.83 7.10
N SER A 329 34.48 -35.04 8.14
CA SER A 329 34.77 -36.05 9.17
C SER A 329 34.76 -37.45 8.57
N TRP A 330 33.85 -37.78 7.67
CA TRP A 330 33.79 -39.09 7.02
C TRP A 330 34.98 -39.30 6.06
N PHE A 331 35.42 -38.29 5.32
CA PHE A 331 36.62 -38.37 4.46
C PHE A 331 37.91 -38.48 5.32
N SER A 332 37.98 -37.87 6.48
CA SER A 332 39.12 -38.00 7.40
C SER A 332 39.27 -39.42 7.98
N TYR A 333 38.18 -40.14 8.18
CA TYR A 333 38.22 -41.54 8.60
C TYR A 333 38.59 -42.52 7.50
N MET A 334 38.37 -42.19 6.23
CA MET A 334 38.77 -43.05 5.10
C MET A 334 40.24 -42.93 4.69
N THR A 335 40.91 -41.83 5.06
CA THR A 335 42.34 -41.60 4.67
C THR A 335 43.37 -42.05 5.71
N PHE A 336 42.94 -42.41 6.92
CA PHE A 336 43.86 -42.86 7.98
C PHE A 336 43.94 -44.38 8.19
N GLY A 337 43.41 -45.18 7.25
CA GLY A 337 43.37 -46.62 7.34
C GLY A 337 44.16 -47.41 6.25
N VAL A 338 45.04 -46.78 5.51
CA VAL A 338 45.73 -47.46 4.38
C VAL A 338 47.24 -47.22 4.37
N PHE A 339 47.91 -47.00 5.48
CA PHE A 339 49.36 -47.16 5.62
C PHE A 339 49.67 -47.54 7.07
N ASP A 340 49.65 -48.86 7.34
CA ASP A 340 50.54 -49.61 8.18
C ASP A 340 50.60 -51.03 7.70
#